data_ee88baec4fbf8075d74d2cf1aac32d33
#
_entry.id   ee88baec4fbf8075d74d2cf1aac32d33
#
_cell.length_a   1.000
_cell.length_b   1.000
_cell.length_c   1.000
_cell.angle_alpha   90.00
_cell.angle_beta   90.00
_cell.angle_gamma   90.00
#
_symmetry.space_group_name_H-M   'P 1'
#
loop_
_entity.id
_entity.type
_entity.pdbx_description
1 polymer ?
#
loop_
_entity_poly.entity_id
_entity_poly.type
_entity_poly.pdbx_seq_one_letter_code
_entity_poly.pdbx_strand_id
1 'polypeptide(L)'
;AGAIMIFAKKSAARKLPPFLSLLKKEFNLVLFTPDYAVQYFTVAAIMPLMVYFCMGIGKNFLSSLVFVQSDFELAILLTVLFGALTNTFCATNVSRDGKSFYVEKTLPLSINEIMGAKIALSFAVAVLSVGIAATVLLAKKYVSAGEGVFVFFVGAMMALSQILYATRKDLNSPQFSLEEDNVVRESNNNVSIIVVLGLVSAMLLGGIPLFVNVLSNVRGKDMRWFTYVFVSVCAAAEFVGSLLYYLIGIKARFDRVTEGD
;
A
#
# COMPACT_ATOMS: atom_id res chain seq x y z
N ALA A 1 45.60 3.20 30.69
CA ALA A 1 44.62 4.30 30.61
C ALA A 1 45.08 5.28 29.50
N GLY A 2 44.85 5.02 28.23
CA GLY A 2 45.39 5.92 27.20
C GLY A 2 45.15 5.51 25.74
N ALA A 3 44.11 4.72 25.43
CA ALA A 3 43.93 4.26 24.05
C ALA A 3 42.46 4.19 23.55
N ILE A 4 41.52 4.89 24.18
CA ILE A 4 40.10 4.87 23.76
C ILE A 4 39.60 6.26 23.32
N MET A 5 40.50 7.15 22.94
CA MET A 5 40.14 8.54 22.58
C MET A 5 40.48 8.95 21.15
N ILE A 6 40.53 8.04 20.18
CA ILE A 6 40.92 8.40 18.82
C ILE A 6 39.92 7.76 17.79
N PHE A 7 38.64 7.93 17.91
CA PHE A 7 37.74 7.74 16.72
C PHE A 7 36.40 8.47 16.88
N ALA A 8 36.38 9.58 17.58
CA ALA A 8 35.34 10.58 17.34
C ALA A 8 35.78 11.48 16.15
N LYS A 9 35.97 10.90 14.98
CA LYS A 9 36.05 11.70 13.75
C LYS A 9 34.69 12.38 13.63
N LYS A 10 34.65 13.68 13.96
CA LYS A 10 33.55 14.59 13.77
C LYS A 10 33.21 14.58 12.26
N SER A 11 32.51 13.54 11.81
CA SER A 11 31.79 13.57 10.55
C SER A 11 30.88 14.77 10.70
N ALA A 12 31.14 15.83 9.95
CA ALA A 12 30.23 16.95 9.81
C ALA A 12 28.93 16.37 9.27
N ALA A 13 28.04 16.00 10.16
CA ALA A 13 26.76 15.40 9.84
C ALA A 13 26.06 16.43 8.97
N ARG A 14 26.02 16.15 7.67
CA ARG A 14 25.30 16.97 6.70
C ARG A 14 23.88 17.07 7.26
N LYS A 15 23.47 18.26 7.70
CA LYS A 15 22.16 18.48 8.30
C LYS A 15 21.13 18.20 7.24
N LEU A 16 20.58 16.99 7.24
CA LEU A 16 19.48 16.63 6.39
C LEU A 16 18.23 17.41 6.83
N PRO A 17 17.35 17.81 5.89
CA PRO A 17 16.04 18.35 6.25
C PRO A 17 15.31 17.38 7.20
N PRO A 18 14.49 17.87 8.15
CA PRO A 18 13.82 17.06 9.16
C PRO A 18 13.07 15.86 8.56
N PHE A 19 12.29 16.09 7.51
CA PHE A 19 11.55 15.05 6.79
C PHE A 19 12.47 13.94 6.23
N LEU A 20 13.60 14.29 5.61
CA LEU A 20 14.56 13.31 5.09
C LEU A 20 15.26 12.52 6.20
N SER A 21 15.47 13.14 7.37
CA SER A 21 16.01 12.45 8.54
C SER A 21 15.03 11.42 9.08
N LEU A 22 13.74 11.76 9.13
CA LEU A 22 12.66 10.83 9.49
C LEU A 22 12.54 9.70 8.47
N LEU A 23 12.51 10.02 7.19
CA LEU A 23 12.44 9.02 6.13
C LEU A 23 13.62 8.04 6.18
N LYS A 24 14.83 8.55 6.45
CA LYS A 24 16.02 7.71 6.66
C LYS A 24 15.88 6.83 7.91
N LYS A 25 15.30 7.35 9.00
CA LYS A 25 14.99 6.55 10.19
C LYS A 25 14.04 5.41 9.87
N GLU A 26 12.91 5.71 9.20
CA GLU A 26 11.94 4.69 8.79
C GLU A 26 12.56 3.63 7.87
N PHE A 27 13.35 4.05 6.90
CA PHE A 27 14.06 3.16 5.98
C PHE A 27 15.02 2.24 6.75
N ASN A 28 15.80 2.80 7.68
CA ASN A 28 16.70 2.01 8.52
C ASN A 28 15.94 1.04 9.42
N LEU A 29 14.82 1.48 10.03
CA LEU A 29 13.97 0.62 10.85
C LEU A 29 13.51 -0.61 10.06
N VAL A 30 13.05 -0.41 8.84
CA VAL A 30 12.60 -1.50 7.96
C VAL A 30 13.76 -2.41 7.57
N LEU A 31 14.91 -1.87 7.15
CA LEU A 31 16.03 -2.69 6.66
C LEU A 31 16.75 -3.48 7.76
N PHE A 32 16.89 -2.88 8.95
CA PHE A 32 17.65 -3.51 10.04
C PHE A 32 16.79 -4.38 10.97
N THR A 33 15.46 -4.36 10.79
CA THR A 33 14.56 -5.31 11.47
C THR A 33 14.18 -6.40 10.49
N PRO A 34 14.68 -7.65 10.66
CA PRO A 34 14.50 -8.71 9.66
C PRO A 34 13.04 -8.95 9.29
N ASP A 35 12.14 -8.94 10.27
CA ASP A 35 10.71 -9.19 10.05
C ASP A 35 10.06 -8.13 9.18
N TYR A 36 10.39 -6.85 9.41
CA TYR A 36 9.89 -5.75 8.56
C TYR A 36 10.54 -5.79 7.18
N ALA A 37 11.84 -6.05 7.09
CA ALA A 37 12.53 -6.19 5.81
C ALA A 37 11.89 -7.28 4.95
N VAL A 38 11.65 -8.47 5.52
CA VAL A 38 10.98 -9.57 4.82
C VAL A 38 9.58 -9.15 4.37
N GLN A 39 8.80 -8.48 5.21
CA GLN A 39 7.45 -8.02 4.83
C GLN A 39 7.48 -7.07 3.63
N TYR A 40 8.32 -6.04 3.66
CA TYR A 40 8.41 -5.05 2.58
C TYR A 40 8.96 -5.64 1.28
N PHE A 41 10.00 -6.48 1.35
CA PHE A 41 10.53 -7.18 0.18
C PHE A 41 9.54 -8.19 -0.39
N THR A 42 8.83 -8.92 0.47
CA THR A 42 7.78 -9.85 0.08
C THR A 42 6.68 -9.15 -0.72
N VAL A 43 6.23 -7.98 -0.27
CA VAL A 43 5.25 -7.16 -0.99
C VAL A 43 5.76 -6.78 -2.38
N ALA A 44 6.98 -6.27 -2.45
CA ALA A 44 7.55 -5.82 -3.71
C ALA A 44 7.72 -6.94 -4.74
N ALA A 45 7.94 -8.17 -4.30
CA ALA A 45 8.18 -9.32 -5.16
C ALA A 45 6.92 -10.18 -5.40
N ILE A 46 6.16 -10.50 -4.35
CA ILE A 46 5.03 -11.44 -4.44
C ILE A 46 3.86 -10.85 -5.21
N MET A 47 3.54 -9.57 -5.02
CA MET A 47 2.41 -8.95 -5.72
C MET A 47 2.54 -9.04 -7.25
N PRO A 48 3.63 -8.59 -7.89
CA PRO A 48 3.79 -8.72 -9.33
C PRO A 48 3.80 -10.18 -9.80
N LEU A 49 4.39 -11.07 -9.02
CA LEU A 49 4.44 -12.49 -9.32
C LEU A 49 3.03 -13.11 -9.33
N MET A 50 2.21 -12.80 -8.32
CA MET A 50 0.83 -13.27 -8.24
C MET A 50 -0.04 -12.71 -9.37
N VAL A 51 0.12 -11.42 -9.69
CA VAL A 51 -0.56 -10.82 -10.86
C VAL A 51 -0.21 -11.58 -12.13
N TYR A 52 1.08 -11.87 -12.35
CA TYR A 52 1.54 -12.62 -13.52
C TYR A 52 0.93 -14.01 -13.62
N PHE A 53 1.01 -14.81 -12.56
CA PHE A 53 0.50 -16.18 -12.57
C PHE A 53 -1.03 -16.22 -12.69
N CYS A 54 -1.72 -15.41 -11.88
CA CYS A 54 -3.19 -15.38 -11.90
C CYS A 54 -3.74 -14.80 -13.20
N MET A 55 -3.02 -13.86 -13.85
CA MET A 55 -3.39 -13.36 -15.16
C MET A 55 -3.35 -14.45 -16.23
N GLY A 56 -2.29 -15.28 -16.25
CA GLY A 56 -2.17 -16.41 -17.18
C GLY A 56 -3.27 -17.44 -17.00
N ILE A 57 -3.58 -17.80 -15.76
CA ILE A 57 -4.65 -18.76 -15.43
C ILE A 57 -6.04 -18.16 -15.76
N GLY A 58 -6.30 -16.94 -15.32
CA GLY A 58 -7.58 -16.28 -15.47
C GLY A 58 -7.93 -16.00 -16.92
N LYS A 59 -6.95 -15.59 -17.74
CA LYS A 59 -7.13 -15.42 -19.17
C LYS A 59 -7.55 -16.72 -19.85
N ASN A 60 -6.85 -17.82 -19.60
CA ASN A 60 -7.18 -19.13 -20.15
C ASN A 60 -8.57 -19.60 -19.72
N PHE A 61 -8.91 -19.38 -18.45
CA PHE A 61 -10.21 -19.73 -17.91
C PHE A 61 -11.35 -18.93 -18.57
N LEU A 62 -11.23 -17.61 -18.64
CA LEU A 62 -12.23 -16.73 -19.27
C LEU A 62 -12.39 -17.03 -20.76
N SER A 63 -11.31 -17.25 -21.49
CA SER A 63 -11.36 -17.58 -22.91
C SER A 63 -12.04 -18.92 -23.19
N SER A 64 -11.91 -19.90 -22.29
CA SER A 64 -12.56 -21.21 -22.42
C SER A 64 -14.05 -21.19 -22.09
N LEU A 65 -14.48 -20.31 -21.18
CA LEU A 65 -15.87 -20.24 -20.73
C LEU A 65 -16.76 -19.41 -21.67
N VAL A 66 -16.27 -18.25 -22.13
CA VAL A 66 -17.13 -17.21 -22.73
C VAL A 66 -16.63 -16.71 -24.07
N PHE A 67 -15.47 -17.14 -24.55
CA PHE A 67 -14.82 -16.66 -25.80
C PHE A 67 -14.60 -15.13 -25.81
N VAL A 68 -14.47 -14.50 -24.65
CA VAL A 68 -14.42 -13.05 -24.46
C VAL A 68 -13.02 -12.62 -24.03
N GLN A 69 -12.53 -11.56 -24.66
CA GLN A 69 -11.32 -10.87 -24.25
C GLN A 69 -11.65 -9.85 -23.16
N SER A 70 -11.37 -10.19 -21.90
CA SER A 70 -11.53 -9.31 -20.73
C SER A 70 -10.21 -9.15 -19.96
N ASP A 71 -9.09 -9.17 -20.71
CA ASP A 71 -7.75 -9.14 -20.15
C ASP A 71 -7.50 -7.85 -19.36
N PHE A 72 -8.05 -6.72 -19.81
CA PHE A 72 -7.89 -5.42 -19.16
C PHE A 72 -8.59 -5.35 -17.80
N GLU A 73 -9.86 -5.75 -17.73
CA GLU A 73 -10.63 -5.76 -16.47
C GLU A 73 -10.06 -6.76 -15.47
N LEU A 74 -9.61 -7.91 -15.98
CA LEU A 74 -8.91 -8.90 -15.15
C LEU A 74 -7.60 -8.34 -14.61
N ALA A 75 -6.83 -7.59 -15.40
CA ALA A 75 -5.61 -6.95 -14.95
C ALA A 75 -5.87 -5.93 -13.82
N ILE A 76 -6.94 -5.13 -13.92
CA ILE A 76 -7.36 -4.21 -12.86
C ILE A 76 -7.72 -4.99 -11.59
N LEU A 77 -8.59 -6.02 -11.73
CA LEU A 77 -9.01 -6.85 -10.60
C LEU A 77 -7.80 -7.42 -9.84
N LEU A 78 -6.89 -8.07 -10.55
CA LEU A 78 -5.74 -8.73 -9.94
C LEU A 78 -4.75 -7.72 -9.34
N THR A 79 -4.52 -6.59 -10.01
CA THR A 79 -3.60 -5.56 -9.49
C THR A 79 -4.14 -4.94 -8.20
N VAL A 80 -5.43 -4.61 -8.15
CA VAL A 80 -6.06 -4.05 -6.94
C VAL A 80 -6.14 -5.12 -5.85
N LEU A 81 -6.53 -6.35 -6.17
CA LEU A 81 -6.66 -7.46 -5.22
C LEU A 81 -5.31 -7.78 -4.54
N PHE A 82 -4.29 -8.06 -5.33
CA PHE A 82 -2.99 -8.41 -4.76
C PHE A 82 -2.27 -7.21 -4.16
N GLY A 83 -2.48 -6.01 -4.72
CA GLY A 83 -2.05 -4.76 -4.08
C GLY A 83 -2.64 -4.61 -2.68
N ALA A 84 -3.94 -4.85 -2.54
CA ALA A 84 -4.63 -4.79 -1.26
C ALA A 84 -4.14 -5.83 -0.24
N LEU A 85 -3.97 -7.08 -0.67
CA LEU A 85 -3.53 -8.18 0.18
C LEU A 85 -2.08 -8.01 0.65
N THR A 86 -1.23 -7.44 -0.18
CA THR A 86 0.18 -7.24 0.15
C THR A 86 0.43 -5.96 0.95
N ASN A 87 -0.41 -4.93 0.81
CA ASN A 87 -0.23 -3.62 1.44
C ASN A 87 -0.60 -3.60 2.95
N THR A 88 -0.81 -4.77 3.55
CA THR A 88 -1.25 -4.91 4.95
C THR A 88 -0.23 -4.43 5.98
N PHE A 89 1.05 -4.33 5.62
CA PHE A 89 2.09 -3.80 6.49
C PHE A 89 1.84 -2.34 6.91
N CYS A 90 1.04 -1.60 6.14
CA CYS A 90 0.66 -0.22 6.48
C CYS A 90 -0.27 -0.14 7.71
N ALA A 91 -0.96 -1.24 8.03
CA ALA A 91 -1.86 -1.30 9.18
C ALA A 91 -1.13 -1.22 10.53
N THR A 92 0.20 -1.29 10.52
CA THR A 92 1.07 -1.21 11.70
C THR A 92 2.05 -0.05 11.64
N ASN A 93 1.80 0.96 10.82
CA ASN A 93 2.73 2.08 10.61
C ASN A 93 3.04 2.88 11.88
N VAL A 94 2.12 2.93 12.85
CA VAL A 94 2.30 3.58 14.15
C VAL A 94 2.67 2.54 15.20
N SER A 95 1.96 1.43 15.25
CA SER A 95 2.15 0.36 16.25
C SER A 95 3.55 -0.23 16.24
N ARG A 96 4.19 -0.33 15.07
CA ARG A 96 5.56 -0.88 14.95
C ARG A 96 6.66 -0.05 15.62
N ASP A 97 6.39 1.23 15.90
CA ASP A 97 7.38 2.07 16.60
C ASP A 97 7.41 1.77 18.10
N GLY A 98 6.35 1.17 18.64
CA GLY A 98 6.25 0.85 20.04
C GLY A 98 6.53 2.06 20.92
N LYS A 99 7.36 1.87 21.94
CA LYS A 99 7.76 2.96 22.87
C LYS A 99 8.53 4.10 22.20
N SER A 100 9.16 3.86 21.04
CA SER A 100 9.89 4.91 20.33
C SER A 100 8.97 5.99 19.73
N PHE A 101 7.68 5.70 19.56
CA PHE A 101 6.68 6.66 19.11
C PHE A 101 6.57 7.88 20.07
N TYR A 102 6.71 7.66 21.38
CA TYR A 102 6.67 8.77 22.36
C TYR A 102 7.88 9.69 22.22
N VAL A 103 9.04 9.14 21.87
CA VAL A 103 10.22 9.95 21.58
C VAL A 103 9.99 10.84 20.36
N GLU A 104 9.33 10.31 19.32
CA GLU A 104 8.96 11.12 18.16
C GLU A 104 8.03 12.28 18.52
N LYS A 105 7.08 12.08 19.43
CA LYS A 105 6.18 13.14 19.93
C LYS A 105 6.90 14.28 20.64
N THR A 106 8.06 14.03 21.24
CA THR A 106 8.86 15.06 21.93
C THR A 106 9.72 15.88 20.98
N LEU A 107 9.88 15.44 19.73
CA LEU A 107 10.65 16.19 18.74
C LEU A 107 9.89 17.46 18.30
N PRO A 108 10.58 18.56 18.04
CA PRO A 108 9.98 19.80 17.56
C PRO A 108 9.66 19.70 16.06
N LEU A 109 8.86 18.69 15.68
CA LEU A 109 8.48 18.37 14.29
C LEU A 109 6.97 18.44 14.14
N SER A 110 6.53 18.76 12.94
CA SER A 110 5.09 18.73 12.63
C SER A 110 4.60 17.27 12.49
N ILE A 111 3.35 17.04 12.88
CA ILE A 111 2.69 15.73 12.72
C ILE A 111 2.73 15.27 11.27
N ASN A 112 2.57 16.20 10.33
CA ASN A 112 2.62 15.91 8.91
C ASN A 112 4.00 15.41 8.44
N GLU A 113 5.08 15.87 9.06
CA GLU A 113 6.43 15.37 8.76
C GLU A 113 6.62 13.95 9.30
N ILE A 114 6.18 13.70 10.54
CA ILE A 114 6.30 12.38 11.18
C ILE A 114 5.47 11.33 10.42
N MET A 115 4.18 11.58 10.28
CA MET A 115 3.28 10.63 9.61
C MET A 115 3.55 10.55 8.10
N GLY A 116 3.94 11.68 7.50
CA GLY A 116 4.29 11.74 6.08
C GLY A 116 5.50 10.87 5.72
N ALA A 117 6.52 10.79 6.59
CA ALA A 117 7.68 9.93 6.36
C ALA A 117 7.30 8.44 6.34
N LYS A 118 6.42 8.00 7.26
CA LYS A 118 5.89 6.63 7.33
C LYS A 118 5.08 6.28 6.09
N ILE A 119 4.17 7.17 5.67
CA ILE A 119 3.36 7.00 4.47
C ILE A 119 4.23 6.98 3.22
N ALA A 120 5.22 7.88 3.11
CA ALA A 120 6.07 7.99 1.92
C ALA A 120 6.88 6.71 1.67
N LEU A 121 7.45 6.09 2.71
CA LEU A 121 8.18 4.83 2.58
C LEU A 121 7.25 3.70 2.10
N SER A 122 6.11 3.55 2.76
CA SER A 122 5.12 2.54 2.43
C SER A 122 4.60 2.71 0.99
N PHE A 123 4.33 3.95 0.60
CA PHE A 123 3.85 4.27 -0.75
C PHE A 123 4.93 4.01 -1.82
N ALA A 124 6.18 4.33 -1.55
CA ALA A 124 7.28 4.07 -2.49
C ALA A 124 7.40 2.57 -2.81
N VAL A 125 7.28 1.70 -1.80
CA VAL A 125 7.31 0.23 -2.00
C VAL A 125 6.07 -0.24 -2.78
N ALA A 126 4.89 0.25 -2.45
CA ALA A 126 3.65 -0.10 -3.14
C ALA A 126 3.68 0.33 -4.62
N VAL A 127 4.12 1.55 -4.92
CA VAL A 127 4.26 2.06 -6.31
C VAL A 127 5.28 1.25 -7.10
N LEU A 128 6.40 0.88 -6.47
CA LEU A 128 7.40 0.01 -7.11
C LEU A 128 6.77 -1.34 -7.48
N SER A 129 6.04 -1.96 -6.56
CA SER A 129 5.37 -3.24 -6.77
C SER A 129 4.33 -3.17 -7.90
N VAL A 130 3.45 -2.17 -7.88
CA VAL A 130 2.45 -1.93 -8.94
C VAL A 130 3.13 -1.63 -10.27
N GLY A 131 4.23 -0.87 -10.26
CA GLY A 131 5.01 -0.57 -11.47
C GLY A 131 5.62 -1.81 -12.11
N ILE A 132 6.18 -2.71 -11.30
CA ILE A 132 6.69 -4.00 -11.78
C ILE A 132 5.54 -4.84 -12.35
N ALA A 133 4.39 -4.92 -11.66
CA ALA A 133 3.23 -5.66 -12.15
C ALA A 133 2.73 -5.12 -13.50
N ALA A 134 2.56 -3.80 -13.62
CA ALA A 134 2.14 -3.16 -14.88
C ALA A 134 3.15 -3.42 -16.00
N THR A 135 4.45 -3.36 -15.70
CA THR A 135 5.51 -3.67 -16.68
C THR A 135 5.45 -5.12 -17.15
N VAL A 136 5.20 -6.06 -16.24
CA VAL A 136 5.03 -7.48 -16.58
C VAL A 136 3.81 -7.69 -17.47
N LEU A 137 2.67 -7.06 -17.16
CA LEU A 137 1.45 -7.13 -17.97
C LEU A 137 1.68 -6.60 -19.40
N LEU A 138 2.41 -5.49 -19.53
CA LEU A 138 2.80 -4.91 -20.83
C LEU A 138 3.77 -5.82 -21.60
N ALA A 139 4.81 -6.33 -20.95
CA ALA A 139 5.81 -7.19 -21.56
C ALA A 139 5.22 -8.51 -22.10
N LYS A 140 4.21 -9.03 -21.41
CA LYS A 140 3.45 -10.24 -21.84
C LYS A 140 2.32 -9.94 -22.81
N LYS A 141 2.13 -8.67 -23.18
CA LYS A 141 1.05 -8.22 -24.09
C LYS A 141 -0.35 -8.61 -23.62
N TYR A 142 -0.57 -8.70 -22.32
CA TYR A 142 -1.90 -8.91 -21.74
C TYR A 142 -2.76 -7.66 -21.86
N VAL A 143 -2.13 -6.50 -21.80
CA VAL A 143 -2.77 -5.19 -21.93
C VAL A 143 -2.02 -4.32 -22.93
N SER A 144 -2.72 -3.36 -23.55
CA SER A 144 -2.11 -2.34 -24.40
C SER A 144 -1.34 -1.31 -23.58
N ALA A 145 -0.50 -0.49 -24.22
CA ALA A 145 0.28 0.52 -23.53
C ALA A 145 -0.58 1.51 -22.72
N GLY A 146 -1.69 1.97 -23.29
CA GLY A 146 -2.64 2.86 -22.60
C GLY A 146 -3.31 2.20 -21.40
N GLU A 147 -3.75 0.94 -21.55
CA GLU A 147 -4.35 0.14 -20.48
C GLU A 147 -3.35 -0.12 -19.36
N GLY A 148 -2.09 -0.45 -19.69
CA GLY A 148 -1.02 -0.66 -18.69
C GLY A 148 -0.72 0.59 -17.86
N VAL A 149 -0.69 1.76 -18.49
CA VAL A 149 -0.56 3.05 -17.80
C VAL A 149 -1.77 3.30 -16.90
N PHE A 150 -2.97 3.02 -17.37
CA PHE A 150 -4.18 3.15 -16.57
C PHE A 150 -4.17 2.22 -15.33
N VAL A 151 -3.82 0.95 -15.51
CA VAL A 151 -3.67 -0.02 -14.41
C VAL A 151 -2.65 0.46 -13.38
N PHE A 152 -1.52 1.01 -13.84
CA PHE A 152 -0.51 1.58 -12.94
C PHE A 152 -1.07 2.74 -12.11
N PHE A 153 -1.73 3.71 -12.74
CA PHE A 153 -2.27 4.86 -12.00
C PHE A 153 -3.40 4.46 -11.04
N VAL A 154 -4.31 3.60 -11.46
CA VAL A 154 -5.37 3.08 -10.59
C VAL A 154 -4.77 2.30 -9.42
N GLY A 155 -3.83 1.38 -9.69
CA GLY A 155 -3.17 0.60 -8.64
C GLY A 155 -2.40 1.48 -7.65
N ALA A 156 -1.65 2.49 -8.13
CA ALA A 156 -0.93 3.43 -7.26
C ALA A 156 -1.89 4.29 -6.41
N MET A 157 -2.99 4.76 -7.01
CA MET A 157 -4.00 5.55 -6.30
C MET A 157 -4.70 4.72 -5.22
N MET A 158 -5.04 3.46 -5.53
CA MET A 158 -5.63 2.53 -4.58
C MET A 158 -4.67 2.17 -3.44
N ALA A 159 -3.39 1.94 -3.75
CA ALA A 159 -2.37 1.70 -2.74
C ALA A 159 -2.24 2.89 -1.78
N LEU A 160 -2.22 4.12 -2.30
CA LEU A 160 -2.18 5.32 -1.47
C LEU A 160 -3.43 5.49 -0.62
N SER A 161 -4.61 5.24 -1.19
CA SER A 161 -5.89 5.24 -0.47
C SER A 161 -5.86 4.31 0.74
N GLN A 162 -5.43 3.06 0.53
CA GLN A 162 -5.31 2.07 1.61
C GLN A 162 -4.28 2.46 2.66
N ILE A 163 -3.11 2.98 2.25
CA ILE A 163 -2.06 3.42 3.18
C ILE A 163 -2.56 4.55 4.08
N LEU A 164 -3.25 5.53 3.51
CA LEU A 164 -3.83 6.65 4.27
C LEU A 164 -4.87 6.14 5.30
N TYR A 165 -5.78 5.30 4.84
CA TYR A 165 -6.81 4.72 5.70
C TYR A 165 -6.20 3.84 6.81
N ALA A 166 -5.27 2.95 6.45
CA ALA A 166 -4.60 2.04 7.35
C ALA A 166 -3.80 2.79 8.43
N THR A 167 -2.98 3.77 8.02
CA THR A 167 -2.20 4.58 8.95
C THR A 167 -3.09 5.35 9.93
N ARG A 168 -4.22 5.89 9.45
CA ARG A 168 -5.18 6.57 10.31
C ARG A 168 -5.89 5.60 11.27
N LYS A 169 -6.22 4.42 10.80
CA LYS A 169 -6.84 3.37 11.61
C LYS A 169 -5.91 2.91 12.72
N ASP A 170 -4.64 2.69 12.39
CA ASP A 170 -3.60 2.31 13.35
C ASP A 170 -3.35 3.41 14.40
N LEU A 171 -3.35 4.69 13.99
CA LEU A 171 -3.27 5.81 14.91
C LEU A 171 -4.49 5.90 15.87
N ASN A 172 -5.66 5.43 15.45
CA ASN A 172 -6.86 5.46 16.28
C ASN A 172 -6.85 4.37 17.38
N SER A 173 -6.21 3.24 17.12
CA SER A 173 -6.11 2.10 18.04
C SER A 173 -4.73 1.44 17.88
N PRO A 174 -3.65 2.12 18.34
CA PRO A 174 -2.31 1.57 18.26
C PRO A 174 -2.16 0.40 19.22
N GLN A 175 -1.35 -0.59 18.85
CA GLN A 175 -1.09 -1.77 19.67
C GLN A 175 0.40 -1.84 19.99
N PHE A 176 0.83 -1.05 20.98
CA PHE A 176 2.21 -1.00 21.41
C PHE A 176 2.65 -2.16 22.32
N SER A 177 1.70 -2.88 22.90
CA SER A 177 1.96 -3.98 23.85
C SER A 177 2.50 -5.26 23.21
N LEU A 178 2.47 -5.36 21.88
CA LEU A 178 2.88 -6.55 21.13
C LEU A 178 4.36 -6.52 20.72
N GLU A 179 5.13 -5.60 21.28
CA GLU A 179 6.54 -5.35 20.94
C GLU A 179 7.49 -6.53 21.24
N GLU A 180 7.13 -7.38 22.20
CA GLU A 180 8.08 -8.38 22.70
C GLU A 180 8.19 -9.63 21.83
N ASP A 181 7.23 -9.89 20.91
CA ASP A 181 7.12 -11.18 20.25
C ASP A 181 7.08 -11.18 18.71
N ASN A 182 7.48 -10.14 18.01
CA ASN A 182 7.44 -10.07 16.54
C ASN A 182 6.05 -10.33 15.91
N VAL A 183 4.97 -10.32 16.70
CA VAL A 183 3.61 -10.74 16.34
C VAL A 183 2.69 -9.55 16.08
N VAL A 184 3.20 -8.31 16.09
CA VAL A 184 2.39 -7.07 15.91
C VAL A 184 1.46 -7.15 14.70
N ARG A 185 1.88 -7.83 13.64
CA ARG A 185 1.07 -7.96 12.42
C ARG A 185 -0.01 -9.03 12.54
N GLU A 186 0.31 -10.19 13.07
CA GLU A 186 -0.61 -11.34 13.07
C GLU A 186 -1.75 -11.17 14.08
N SER A 187 -1.48 -10.52 15.20
CA SER A 187 -2.46 -10.26 16.26
C SER A 187 -3.20 -8.94 16.11
N ASN A 188 -2.80 -8.08 15.15
CA ASN A 188 -3.40 -6.75 15.01
C ASN A 188 -4.71 -6.81 14.22
N ASN A 189 -5.83 -6.52 14.90
CA ASN A 189 -7.17 -6.48 14.29
C ASN A 189 -7.27 -5.45 13.14
N ASN A 190 -6.44 -4.42 13.14
CA ASN A 190 -6.40 -3.43 12.06
C ASN A 190 -6.02 -4.08 10.72
N VAL A 191 -5.13 -5.08 10.72
CA VAL A 191 -4.74 -5.82 9.52
C VAL A 191 -5.94 -6.49 8.86
N SER A 192 -6.77 -7.20 9.66
CA SER A 192 -7.97 -7.87 9.13
C SER A 192 -8.96 -6.90 8.50
N ILE A 193 -9.15 -5.73 9.10
CA ILE A 193 -10.04 -4.69 8.57
C ILE A 193 -9.52 -4.17 7.22
N ILE A 194 -8.20 -3.93 7.10
CA ILE A 194 -7.60 -3.44 5.87
C ILE A 194 -7.69 -4.48 4.75
N VAL A 195 -7.49 -5.76 5.07
CA VAL A 195 -7.67 -6.86 4.10
C VAL A 195 -9.09 -6.91 3.58
N VAL A 196 -10.10 -6.89 4.46
CA VAL A 196 -11.52 -6.93 4.06
C VAL A 196 -11.87 -5.72 3.19
N LEU A 197 -11.43 -4.53 3.60
CA LEU A 197 -11.68 -3.32 2.83
C LEU A 197 -11.03 -3.39 1.43
N GLY A 198 -9.80 -3.89 1.35
CA GLY A 198 -9.11 -4.10 0.09
C GLY A 198 -9.77 -5.13 -0.82
N LEU A 199 -10.32 -6.22 -0.26
CA LEU A 199 -11.12 -7.20 -1.02
C LEU A 199 -12.39 -6.58 -1.59
N VAL A 200 -13.09 -5.77 -0.80
CA VAL A 200 -14.30 -5.05 -1.26
C VAL A 200 -13.94 -4.08 -2.38
N SER A 201 -12.86 -3.32 -2.25
CA SER A 201 -12.38 -2.40 -3.29
C SER A 201 -12.02 -3.14 -4.58
N ALA A 202 -11.33 -4.29 -4.49
CA ALA A 202 -10.99 -5.09 -5.65
C ALA A 202 -12.22 -5.63 -6.38
N MET A 203 -13.22 -6.11 -5.63
CA MET A 203 -14.49 -6.56 -6.22
C MET A 203 -15.27 -5.41 -6.88
N LEU A 204 -15.25 -4.25 -6.28
CA LEU A 204 -15.92 -3.07 -6.82
C LEU A 204 -15.21 -2.55 -8.08
N LEU A 205 -13.89 -2.36 -8.03
CA LEU A 205 -13.12 -1.74 -9.11
C LEU A 205 -12.78 -2.69 -10.26
N GLY A 206 -12.60 -3.96 -9.97
CA GLY A 206 -12.22 -4.96 -10.95
C GLY A 206 -13.34 -5.96 -11.25
N GLY A 207 -14.02 -6.47 -10.21
CA GLY A 207 -15.07 -7.49 -10.36
C GLY A 207 -16.30 -6.99 -11.10
N ILE A 208 -16.83 -5.80 -10.76
CA ILE A 208 -17.99 -5.24 -11.45
C ILE A 208 -17.71 -4.94 -12.92
N PRO A 209 -16.63 -4.22 -13.31
CA PRO A 209 -16.31 -4.01 -14.72
C PRO A 209 -16.07 -5.30 -15.48
N LEU A 210 -15.37 -6.28 -14.89
CA LEU A 210 -15.16 -7.58 -15.49
C LEU A 210 -16.49 -8.28 -15.80
N PHE A 211 -17.40 -8.31 -14.83
CA PHE A 211 -18.72 -8.91 -15.00
C PHE A 211 -19.55 -8.20 -16.09
N VAL A 212 -19.57 -6.86 -16.06
CA VAL A 212 -20.29 -6.06 -17.07
C VAL A 212 -19.70 -6.27 -18.45
N ASN A 213 -18.36 -6.31 -18.59
CA ASN A 213 -17.71 -6.53 -19.88
C ASN A 213 -18.02 -7.93 -20.43
N VAL A 214 -17.94 -8.97 -19.60
CA VAL A 214 -18.31 -10.34 -19.98
C VAL A 214 -19.75 -10.40 -20.49
N LEU A 215 -20.71 -9.85 -19.74
CA LEU A 215 -22.14 -9.83 -20.16
C LEU A 215 -22.38 -9.05 -21.46
N SER A 216 -21.67 -7.94 -21.64
CA SER A 216 -21.82 -7.07 -22.80
C SER A 216 -21.24 -7.71 -24.05
N ASN A 217 -20.11 -8.37 -23.95
CA ASN A 217 -19.47 -9.08 -25.04
C ASN A 217 -20.32 -10.26 -25.52
N VAL A 218 -20.98 -11.00 -24.61
CA VAL A 218 -21.96 -12.05 -25.01
C VAL A 218 -23.09 -11.47 -25.86
N ARG A 219 -23.44 -10.18 -25.67
CA ARG A 219 -24.44 -9.44 -26.45
C ARG A 219 -23.88 -8.71 -27.68
N GLY A 220 -22.60 -8.91 -27.98
CA GLY A 220 -21.93 -8.25 -29.12
C GLY A 220 -21.70 -6.75 -28.93
N LYS A 221 -21.69 -6.23 -27.70
CA LYS A 221 -21.45 -4.82 -27.39
C LYS A 221 -20.12 -4.64 -26.67
N ASP A 222 -19.26 -3.75 -27.18
CA ASP A 222 -18.04 -3.32 -26.49
C ASP A 222 -18.37 -2.21 -25.49
N MET A 223 -18.11 -2.45 -24.21
CA MET A 223 -18.33 -1.50 -23.12
C MET A 223 -17.04 -1.13 -22.37
N ARG A 224 -15.88 -1.20 -23.02
CA ARG A 224 -14.59 -0.81 -22.39
C ARG A 224 -14.59 0.62 -21.85
N TRP A 225 -15.29 1.54 -22.52
CA TRP A 225 -15.45 2.90 -22.02
C TRP A 225 -16.07 2.96 -20.62
N PHE A 226 -17.01 2.04 -20.33
CA PHE A 226 -17.62 1.93 -19.01
C PHE A 226 -16.55 1.59 -17.95
N THR A 227 -15.66 0.64 -18.24
CA THR A 227 -14.55 0.27 -17.34
C THR A 227 -13.70 1.48 -16.99
N TYR A 228 -13.27 2.27 -18.00
CA TYR A 228 -12.46 3.47 -17.75
C TYR A 228 -13.18 4.48 -16.87
N VAL A 229 -14.42 4.81 -17.17
CA VAL A 229 -15.19 5.81 -16.44
C VAL A 229 -15.51 5.32 -15.03
N PHE A 230 -16.06 4.12 -14.91
CA PHE A 230 -16.49 3.55 -13.64
C PHE A 230 -15.30 3.42 -12.67
N VAL A 231 -14.22 2.81 -13.13
CA VAL A 231 -13.02 2.61 -12.30
C VAL A 231 -12.41 3.95 -11.89
N SER A 232 -12.31 4.92 -12.80
CA SER A 232 -11.77 6.24 -12.47
C SER A 232 -12.61 6.95 -11.41
N VAL A 233 -13.93 6.93 -11.52
CA VAL A 233 -14.84 7.58 -10.57
C VAL A 233 -14.77 6.90 -9.21
N CYS A 234 -14.84 5.57 -9.17
CA CYS A 234 -14.82 4.83 -7.91
C CYS A 234 -13.45 4.95 -7.21
N ALA A 235 -12.35 4.84 -7.96
CA ALA A 235 -11.01 4.98 -7.38
C ALA A 235 -10.76 6.41 -6.85
N ALA A 236 -11.23 7.43 -7.59
CA ALA A 236 -11.16 8.81 -7.11
C ALA A 236 -12.00 9.03 -5.84
N ALA A 237 -13.21 8.48 -5.79
CA ALA A 237 -14.08 8.57 -4.63
C ALA A 237 -13.46 7.90 -3.39
N GLU A 238 -12.89 6.71 -3.56
CA GLU A 238 -12.20 5.99 -2.49
C GLU A 238 -10.95 6.74 -2.00
N PHE A 239 -10.16 7.28 -2.93
CA PHE A 239 -8.99 8.09 -2.58
C PHE A 239 -9.39 9.35 -1.80
N VAL A 240 -10.38 10.10 -2.28
CA VAL A 240 -10.86 11.31 -1.61
C VAL A 240 -11.44 10.96 -0.23
N GLY A 241 -12.22 9.89 -0.12
CA GLY A 241 -12.75 9.39 1.14
C GLY A 241 -11.65 9.04 2.15
N SER A 242 -10.64 8.31 1.72
CA SER A 242 -9.49 7.94 2.56
C SER A 242 -8.64 9.14 2.96
N LEU A 243 -8.45 10.09 2.05
CA LEU A 243 -7.73 11.33 2.32
C LEU A 243 -8.47 12.20 3.35
N LEU A 244 -9.76 12.37 3.19
CA LEU A 244 -10.59 13.10 4.15
C LEU A 244 -10.57 12.41 5.52
N TYR A 245 -10.73 11.08 5.56
CA TYR A 245 -10.64 10.32 6.81
C TYR A 245 -9.29 10.48 7.49
N TYR A 246 -8.19 10.50 6.71
CA TYR A 246 -6.85 10.72 7.22
C TYR A 246 -6.68 12.12 7.80
N LEU A 247 -7.11 13.17 7.08
CA LEU A 247 -6.90 14.56 7.47
C LEU A 247 -7.78 15.00 8.64
N ILE A 248 -9.04 14.51 8.70
CA ILE A 248 -10.00 14.93 9.73
C ILE A 248 -9.56 14.42 11.10
N GLY A 249 -9.16 15.35 11.96
CA GLY A 249 -8.84 15.08 13.37
C GLY A 249 -7.56 14.29 13.62
N ILE A 250 -6.62 14.23 12.65
CA ILE A 250 -5.33 13.54 12.83
C ILE A 250 -4.56 14.12 14.02
N LYS A 251 -4.54 15.46 14.15
CA LYS A 251 -3.86 16.15 15.25
C LYS A 251 -4.43 15.74 16.62
N ALA A 252 -5.75 15.81 16.75
CA ALA A 252 -6.42 15.48 18.01
C ALA A 252 -6.20 14.03 18.43
N ARG A 253 -6.02 13.11 17.47
CA ARG A 253 -5.72 11.71 17.77
C ARG A 253 -4.27 11.48 18.11
N PHE A 254 -3.36 12.08 17.35
CA PHE A 254 -1.93 12.03 17.64
C PHE A 254 -1.61 12.53 19.06
N ASP A 255 -2.27 13.64 19.47
CA ASP A 255 -2.09 14.20 20.80
C ASP A 255 -2.65 13.31 21.93
N ARG A 256 -3.72 12.53 21.63
CA ARG A 256 -4.40 11.64 22.60
C ARG A 256 -3.70 10.32 22.86
N VAL A 257 -2.88 9.84 21.94
CA VAL A 257 -2.13 8.59 22.15
C VAL A 257 -1.23 8.76 23.36
N THR A 258 -1.43 7.97 24.41
CA THR A 258 -0.70 8.03 25.69
C THR A 258 0.01 6.72 25.97
N GLU A 259 0.96 6.72 26.90
CA GLU A 259 1.74 5.53 27.26
C GLU A 259 0.89 4.37 27.83
N GLY A 260 -0.40 4.56 28.01
CA GLY A 260 -1.32 3.55 28.52
C GLY A 260 -2.19 2.92 27.43
N ASP A 261 -2.04 3.33 26.17
CA ASP A 261 -2.71 2.73 25.03
C ASP A 261 -1.81 1.63 24.44
#